data_d65bb1c45eb28de54443564657702441
#
_entry.id   d65bb1c45eb28de54443564657702441
#
_cell.length_a   1.000
_cell.length_b   1.000
_cell.length_c   1.000
_cell.angle_alpha   90.00
_cell.angle_beta   90.00
_cell.angle_gamma   90.00
#
_symmetry.space_group_name_H-M   'P 1'
#
loop_
_entity.id
_entity.type
_entity.pdbx_description
1 polymer ?
#
loop_
_entity_poly.entity_id
_entity_poly.type
_entity_poly.pdbx_seq_one_letter_code
_entity_poly.pdbx_strand_id
1 'polypeptide(L)'
;VEGTGKVTRPNWVGAATGVVAITRQIAFVSTLPAEHYHQLEVLLFFNGRQHRVREGIETAIDRYGAPEIVADGKSLRVRVGGQTDAQCLFAVERDGKSSRPVGVILYVRDSFERITVLHLVVAEAYAVGGPRANYNLLLRLVQAVRRVARCTSGIRHVELLYTQNRPRAAYA
;
A
#
# COMPACT_ATOMS: atom_id res chain seq x y z
N VAL A 1 -22.38 11.57 -74.83
CA VAL A 1 -21.00 12.04 -74.47
C VAL A 1 -20.85 12.04 -72.98
N GLU A 2 -20.15 11.02 -72.54
CA GLU A 2 -19.90 10.73 -71.15
C GLU A 2 -18.82 11.66 -70.55
N GLY A 3 -19.10 12.21 -69.38
CA GLY A 3 -18.15 12.95 -68.58
C GLY A 3 -17.94 12.29 -67.22
N THR A 4 -16.94 11.43 -67.12
CA THR A 4 -16.50 10.76 -65.85
C THR A 4 -15.79 11.75 -64.97
N GLY A 5 -16.47 12.21 -63.89
CA GLY A 5 -15.90 12.98 -62.81
C GLY A 5 -15.14 12.09 -61.84
N LYS A 6 -13.81 12.22 -61.82
CA LYS A 6 -12.91 11.56 -60.88
C LYS A 6 -13.02 12.25 -59.51
N VAL A 7 -13.66 11.59 -58.53
CA VAL A 7 -13.70 12.03 -57.15
C VAL A 7 -12.37 11.64 -56.47
N THR A 8 -11.52 12.63 -56.25
CA THR A 8 -10.29 12.46 -55.43
C THR A 8 -10.66 12.40 -53.96
N ARG A 9 -10.44 11.27 -53.32
CA ARG A 9 -10.58 11.12 -51.87
C ARG A 9 -9.40 11.79 -51.18
N PRO A 10 -9.60 12.63 -50.14
CA PRO A 10 -8.52 13.15 -49.36
C PRO A 10 -7.93 12.04 -48.47
N ASN A 11 -6.62 11.90 -48.57
CA ASN A 11 -5.79 10.95 -47.82
C ASN A 11 -5.62 11.50 -46.39
N TRP A 12 -6.47 11.06 -45.45
CA TRP A 12 -6.25 11.31 -44.02
C TRP A 12 -5.20 10.34 -43.51
N VAL A 13 -3.92 10.74 -43.58
CA VAL A 13 -2.87 10.15 -42.77
C VAL A 13 -3.04 10.70 -41.37
N GLY A 14 -3.92 10.06 -40.60
CA GLY A 14 -4.01 10.27 -39.18
C GLY A 14 -2.78 9.70 -38.52
N ALA A 15 -1.85 10.56 -38.14
CA ALA A 15 -0.79 10.21 -37.20
C ALA A 15 -1.45 9.79 -35.89
N ALA A 16 -1.63 8.48 -35.70
CA ALA A 16 -1.97 7.92 -34.41
C ALA A 16 -0.79 8.18 -33.48
N THR A 17 -0.86 9.30 -32.77
CA THR A 17 0.00 9.54 -31.61
C THR A 17 -0.42 8.50 -30.58
N GLY A 18 0.27 7.36 -30.60
CA GLY A 18 0.09 6.30 -29.61
C GLY A 18 0.45 6.84 -28.24
N VAL A 19 -0.54 7.32 -27.50
CA VAL A 19 -0.40 7.54 -26.06
C VAL A 19 -0.21 6.17 -25.45
N VAL A 20 1.05 5.80 -25.22
CA VAL A 20 1.39 4.61 -24.42
C VAL A 20 0.82 4.89 -23.04
N ALA A 21 -0.34 4.35 -22.73
CA ALA A 21 -0.90 4.39 -21.40
C ALA A 21 0.09 3.65 -20.47
N ILE A 22 0.90 4.39 -19.74
CA ILE A 22 1.81 3.83 -18.74
C ILE A 22 0.91 3.24 -17.65
N THR A 23 0.72 1.92 -17.70
CA THR A 23 -0.09 1.21 -16.72
C THR A 23 0.70 1.09 -15.43
N ARG A 24 0.39 1.96 -14.47
CA ARG A 24 0.97 1.89 -13.14
C ARG A 24 0.47 0.65 -12.41
N GLN A 25 1.39 -0.14 -11.94
CA GLN A 25 1.08 -1.37 -11.21
C GLN A 25 1.42 -1.21 -9.73
N ILE A 26 0.55 -1.73 -8.85
CA ILE A 26 0.81 -1.85 -7.43
C ILE A 26 1.18 -3.29 -7.12
N ALA A 27 2.41 -3.49 -6.66
CA ALA A 27 2.88 -4.77 -6.14
C ALA A 27 2.90 -4.75 -4.61
N PHE A 28 2.65 -5.91 -3.99
CA PHE A 28 2.80 -6.09 -2.53
C PHE A 28 4.04 -6.93 -2.28
N VAL A 29 4.95 -6.39 -1.47
CA VAL A 29 6.25 -7.02 -1.14
C VAL A 29 6.50 -6.96 0.36
N SER A 30 7.29 -7.91 0.90
CA SER A 30 7.64 -7.94 2.33
C SER A 30 8.94 -7.20 2.67
N THR A 31 9.71 -6.83 1.67
CA THR A 31 10.98 -6.09 1.82
C THR A 31 11.08 -5.01 0.75
N LEU A 32 11.79 -3.92 1.05
CA LEU A 32 12.09 -2.85 0.11
C LEU A 32 13.60 -2.76 -0.13
N PRO A 33 14.07 -2.32 -1.31
CA PRO A 33 15.45 -1.93 -1.51
C PRO A 33 15.85 -0.77 -0.59
N ALA A 34 17.11 -0.74 -0.15
CA ALA A 34 17.63 0.26 0.77
C ALA A 34 17.52 1.71 0.25
N GLU A 35 17.50 1.89 -1.08
CA GLU A 35 17.31 3.19 -1.74
C GLU A 35 15.97 3.88 -1.39
N HIS A 36 14.98 3.12 -0.92
CA HIS A 36 13.67 3.64 -0.52
C HIS A 36 13.59 4.09 0.94
N TYR A 37 14.71 4.14 1.68
CA TYR A 37 14.72 4.47 3.10
C TYR A 37 13.96 5.77 3.40
N HIS A 38 14.36 6.87 2.78
CA HIS A 38 13.74 8.17 3.03
C HIS A 38 12.25 8.22 2.66
N GLN A 39 11.88 7.57 1.56
CA GLN A 39 10.47 7.49 1.14
C GLN A 39 9.62 6.70 2.14
N LEU A 40 10.18 5.62 2.69
CA LEU A 40 9.52 4.82 3.73
C LEU A 40 9.42 5.59 5.06
N GLU A 41 10.45 6.32 5.43
CA GLU A 41 10.48 7.18 6.62
C GLU A 41 9.37 8.24 6.56
N VAL A 42 9.27 8.96 5.43
CA VAL A 42 8.20 9.94 5.21
C VAL A 42 6.82 9.29 5.28
N LEU A 43 6.66 8.11 4.68
CA LEU A 43 5.39 7.39 4.69
C LEU A 43 4.98 6.96 6.10
N LEU A 44 5.93 6.45 6.91
CA LEU A 44 5.66 5.93 8.25
C LEU A 44 5.49 7.03 9.30
N PHE A 45 6.33 8.08 9.26
CA PHE A 45 6.44 9.01 10.39
C PHE A 45 5.95 10.42 10.08
N PHE A 46 5.92 10.81 8.81
CA PHE A 46 5.59 12.18 8.40
C PHE A 46 4.35 12.27 7.50
N ASN A 47 3.48 11.26 7.57
CA ASN A 47 2.22 11.29 6.84
C ASN A 47 1.22 12.25 7.52
N GLY A 48 0.82 13.29 6.81
CA GLY A 48 -0.05 14.35 7.35
C GLY A 48 -1.43 13.88 7.84
N ARG A 49 -1.83 12.63 7.53
CA ARG A 49 -3.12 12.08 7.97
C ARG A 49 -3.05 11.27 9.26
N GLN A 50 -1.86 11.04 9.81
CA GLN A 50 -1.68 10.30 11.07
C GLN A 50 -2.36 10.97 12.26
N HIS A 51 -2.50 12.31 12.24
CA HIS A 51 -3.19 13.03 13.31
C HIS A 51 -4.64 12.54 13.54
N ARG A 52 -5.28 12.00 12.51
CA ARG A 52 -6.67 11.49 12.61
C ARG A 52 -6.79 10.18 13.38
N VAL A 53 -5.71 9.46 13.51
CA VAL A 53 -5.64 8.14 14.19
C VAL A 53 -4.59 8.13 15.30
N ARG A 54 -4.23 9.31 15.79
CA ARG A 54 -3.15 9.50 16.77
C ARG A 54 -3.32 8.62 18.00
N GLU A 55 -4.49 8.63 18.63
CA GLU A 55 -4.76 7.80 19.83
C GLU A 55 -4.55 6.30 19.56
N GLY A 56 -4.93 5.82 18.38
CA GLY A 56 -4.71 4.44 17.98
C GLY A 56 -3.22 4.12 17.77
N ILE A 57 -2.47 5.06 17.19
CA ILE A 57 -1.01 4.93 17.02
C ILE A 57 -0.32 4.92 18.40
N GLU A 58 -0.67 5.84 19.29
CA GLU A 58 -0.15 5.90 20.66
C GLU A 58 -0.44 4.58 21.40
N THR A 59 -1.68 4.08 21.35
CA THR A 59 -2.05 2.77 21.93
C THR A 59 -1.23 1.62 21.33
N ALA A 60 -0.95 1.64 20.03
CA ALA A 60 -0.11 0.62 19.38
C ALA A 60 1.33 0.69 19.88
N ILE A 61 1.88 1.90 19.99
CA ILE A 61 3.25 2.14 20.50
C ILE A 61 3.39 1.70 21.97
N ASP A 62 2.43 2.07 22.80
CA ASP A 62 2.44 1.71 24.23
C ASP A 62 2.39 0.20 24.44
N ARG A 63 1.64 -0.51 23.62
CA ARG A 63 1.45 -1.95 23.76
C ARG A 63 2.54 -2.80 23.09
N TYR A 64 3.02 -2.37 21.93
CA TYR A 64 3.91 -3.18 21.08
C TYR A 64 5.27 -2.54 20.82
N GLY A 65 5.44 -1.26 21.14
CA GLY A 65 6.62 -0.46 20.87
C GLY A 65 6.52 0.32 19.55
N ALA A 66 7.41 1.29 19.41
CA ALA A 66 7.47 2.13 18.21
C ALA A 66 7.99 1.36 16.99
N PRO A 67 7.47 1.65 15.78
CA PRO A 67 8.03 1.11 14.56
C PRO A 67 9.42 1.70 14.29
N GLU A 68 10.33 0.87 13.82
CA GLU A 68 11.70 1.22 13.47
C GLU A 68 12.05 0.66 12.08
N ILE A 69 12.65 1.49 11.22
CA ILE A 69 13.15 1.04 9.93
C ILE A 69 14.54 0.46 10.12
N VAL A 70 14.72 -0.80 9.77
CA VAL A 70 15.98 -1.52 9.89
C VAL A 70 16.50 -1.89 8.52
N ALA A 71 17.77 -1.53 8.25
CA ALA A 71 18.47 -1.99 7.07
C ALA A 71 19.08 -3.37 7.32
N ASP A 72 18.79 -4.32 6.44
CA ASP A 72 19.35 -5.66 6.42
C ASP A 72 20.04 -5.87 5.06
N GLY A 73 21.32 -5.58 5.04
CA GLY A 73 22.11 -5.56 3.79
C GLY A 73 21.53 -4.53 2.79
N LYS A 74 21.04 -5.02 1.65
CA LYS A 74 20.47 -4.18 0.58
C LYS A 74 18.95 -3.96 0.71
N SER A 75 18.33 -4.48 1.76
CA SER A 75 16.88 -4.42 1.94
C SER A 75 16.49 -3.71 3.24
N LEU A 76 15.27 -3.16 3.24
CA LEU A 76 14.64 -2.52 4.40
C LEU A 76 13.53 -3.41 4.92
N ARG A 77 13.42 -3.45 6.25
CA ARG A 77 12.32 -4.03 7.00
C ARG A 77 11.83 -3.02 8.03
N VAL A 78 10.63 -3.21 8.53
CA VAL A 78 10.14 -2.47 9.69
C VAL A 78 10.04 -3.44 10.85
N ARG A 79 10.62 -3.08 11.98
CA ARG A 79 10.47 -3.78 13.26
C ARG A 79 9.58 -2.97 14.17
N VAL A 80 9.02 -3.64 15.16
CA VAL A 80 8.31 -3.00 16.27
C VAL A 80 9.04 -3.37 17.55
N GLY A 81 9.34 -2.40 18.38
CA GLY A 81 10.14 -2.59 19.58
C GLY A 81 9.66 -3.77 20.43
N GLY A 82 10.56 -4.69 20.74
CA GLY A 82 10.28 -5.86 21.57
C GLY A 82 9.52 -7.01 20.93
N GLN A 83 9.04 -6.87 19.68
CA GLN A 83 8.33 -7.91 18.95
C GLN A 83 9.22 -8.52 17.88
N THR A 84 9.58 -9.80 18.05
CA THR A 84 10.40 -10.53 17.11
C THR A 84 9.61 -10.98 15.86
N ASP A 85 8.29 -11.12 15.97
CA ASP A 85 7.40 -11.68 14.93
C ASP A 85 6.60 -10.62 14.17
N ALA A 86 6.98 -9.34 14.27
CA ALA A 86 6.36 -8.29 13.48
C ALA A 86 6.65 -8.49 12.00
N GLN A 87 5.58 -8.44 11.20
CA GLN A 87 5.65 -8.59 9.75
C GLN A 87 5.12 -7.33 9.08
N CYS A 88 5.60 -7.04 7.88
CA CYS A 88 5.10 -5.92 7.09
C CYS A 88 4.90 -6.32 5.63
N LEU A 89 3.92 -5.64 5.01
CA LEU A 89 3.75 -5.64 3.57
C LEU A 89 3.79 -4.20 3.08
N PHE A 90 4.60 -3.98 2.07
CA PHE A 90 4.72 -2.70 1.38
C PHE A 90 3.92 -2.75 0.09
N ALA A 91 3.13 -1.73 -0.17
CA ALA A 91 2.56 -1.48 -1.48
C ALA A 91 3.55 -0.61 -2.27
N VAL A 92 4.06 -1.14 -3.36
CA VAL A 92 5.03 -0.46 -4.23
C VAL A 92 4.36 -0.14 -5.55
N GLU A 93 4.31 1.14 -5.88
CA GLU A 93 3.92 1.60 -7.21
C GLU A 93 5.10 1.42 -8.16
N ARG A 94 4.85 0.80 -9.30
CA ARG A 94 5.80 0.66 -10.39
C ARG A 94 5.30 1.46 -11.58
N ASP A 95 6.18 2.32 -12.11
CA ASP A 95 5.92 3.17 -13.27
C ASP A 95 7.13 3.06 -14.21
N GLY A 96 7.05 2.15 -15.17
CA GLY A 96 8.18 1.82 -16.03
C GLY A 96 9.39 1.33 -15.23
N LYS A 97 10.48 2.10 -15.23
CA LYS A 97 11.73 1.77 -14.51
C LYS A 97 11.76 2.28 -13.07
N SER A 98 10.84 3.14 -12.69
CA SER A 98 10.79 3.68 -11.33
C SER A 98 9.88 2.84 -10.42
N SER A 99 10.26 2.74 -9.17
CA SER A 99 9.44 2.14 -8.12
C SER A 99 9.44 3.03 -6.89
N ARG A 100 8.32 3.06 -6.16
CA ARG A 100 8.26 3.79 -4.89
C ARG A 100 7.26 3.14 -3.94
N PRO A 101 7.54 3.12 -2.63
CA PRO A 101 6.56 2.70 -1.64
C PRO A 101 5.43 3.73 -1.54
N VAL A 102 4.20 3.26 -1.61
CA VAL A 102 2.99 4.08 -1.53
C VAL A 102 2.03 3.63 -0.44
N GLY A 103 2.37 2.57 0.27
CA GLY A 103 1.61 2.09 1.42
C GLY A 103 2.39 1.07 2.20
N VAL A 104 2.07 0.95 3.49
CA VAL A 104 2.61 -0.09 4.37
C VAL A 104 1.55 -0.53 5.36
N ILE A 105 1.52 -1.82 5.65
CA ILE A 105 0.76 -2.43 6.72
C ILE A 105 1.71 -3.25 7.58
N LEU A 106 1.67 -2.99 8.89
CA LEU A 106 2.47 -3.64 9.90
C LEU A 106 1.55 -4.46 10.79
N TYR A 107 1.87 -5.71 11.02
CA TYR A 107 1.02 -6.61 11.78
C TYR A 107 1.86 -7.65 12.55
N VAL A 108 1.27 -8.17 13.64
CA VAL A 108 1.83 -9.23 14.47
C VAL A 108 0.84 -10.37 14.62
N ARG A 109 1.36 -11.56 14.84
CA ARG A 109 0.57 -12.68 15.37
C ARG A 109 0.67 -12.63 16.88
N ASP A 110 -0.28 -12.00 17.54
CA ASP A 110 -0.27 -11.78 18.98
C ASP A 110 -0.92 -12.92 19.78
N SER A 111 -1.56 -13.86 19.10
CA SER A 111 -2.06 -15.11 19.66
C SER A 111 -2.13 -16.22 18.62
N PHE A 112 -2.43 -17.45 19.07
CA PHE A 112 -2.56 -18.60 18.17
C PHE A 112 -3.64 -18.38 17.09
N GLU A 113 -4.72 -17.64 17.44
CA GLU A 113 -5.88 -17.49 16.57
C GLU A 113 -6.01 -16.09 15.95
N ARG A 114 -5.09 -15.14 16.26
CA ARG A 114 -5.28 -13.75 15.90
C ARG A 114 -4.04 -13.10 15.30
N ILE A 115 -4.28 -12.34 14.23
CA ILE A 115 -3.35 -11.34 13.70
C ILE A 115 -3.88 -9.96 14.06
N THR A 116 -3.03 -9.11 14.66
CA THR A 116 -3.34 -7.72 14.98
C THR A 116 -2.55 -6.79 14.06
N VAL A 117 -3.27 -5.92 13.35
CA VAL A 117 -2.68 -4.86 12.52
C VAL A 117 -2.34 -3.69 13.44
N LEU A 118 -1.05 -3.39 13.54
CA LEU A 118 -0.50 -2.35 14.41
C LEU A 118 -0.44 -0.99 13.74
N HIS A 119 -0.15 -0.98 12.45
CA HIS A 119 -0.01 0.25 11.68
C HIS A 119 -0.45 0.03 10.23
N LEU A 120 -1.17 0.99 9.70
CA LEU A 120 -1.68 0.97 8.33
C LEU A 120 -1.66 2.39 7.78
N VAL A 121 -0.84 2.63 6.77
CA VAL A 121 -0.69 3.94 6.15
C VAL A 121 -0.57 3.82 4.64
N VAL A 122 -1.11 4.79 3.92
CA VAL A 122 -0.95 4.96 2.48
C VAL A 122 -0.55 6.39 2.18
N ALA A 123 0.21 6.59 1.11
CA ALA A 123 0.58 7.92 0.65
C ALA A 123 -0.67 8.78 0.37
N GLU A 124 -0.57 10.09 0.58
CA GLU A 124 -1.71 11.02 0.47
C GLU A 124 -2.45 10.92 -0.86
N ALA A 125 -1.73 10.68 -1.95
CA ALA A 125 -2.34 10.50 -3.27
C ALA A 125 -3.31 9.31 -3.33
N TYR A 126 -3.13 8.30 -2.50
CA TYR A 126 -3.95 7.08 -2.43
C TYR A 126 -4.97 7.09 -1.29
N ALA A 127 -4.91 8.07 -0.42
CA ALA A 127 -5.86 8.22 0.68
C ALA A 127 -7.20 8.78 0.18
N VAL A 128 -8.24 8.67 1.02
CA VAL A 128 -9.57 9.22 0.73
C VAL A 128 -9.47 10.71 0.38
N GLY A 129 -10.02 11.10 -0.77
CA GLY A 129 -9.93 12.47 -1.30
C GLY A 129 -8.62 12.77 -2.05
N GLY A 130 -7.68 11.84 -2.12
CA GLY A 130 -6.50 11.97 -2.98
C GLY A 130 -6.81 11.64 -4.45
N PRO A 131 -5.96 12.06 -5.38
CA PRO A 131 -6.18 11.87 -6.83
C PRO A 131 -6.20 10.39 -7.27
N ARG A 132 -5.79 9.47 -6.40
CA ARG A 132 -5.73 8.03 -6.63
C ARG A 132 -6.53 7.22 -5.60
N ALA A 133 -7.50 7.84 -4.95
CA ALA A 133 -8.35 7.18 -3.96
C ALA A 133 -9.12 5.98 -4.55
N ASN A 134 -9.43 6.00 -5.85
CA ASN A 134 -10.08 4.91 -6.58
C ASN A 134 -9.30 3.59 -6.60
N TYR A 135 -8.00 3.62 -6.32
CA TYR A 135 -7.20 2.38 -6.17
C TYR A 135 -7.56 1.59 -4.91
N ASN A 136 -8.28 2.19 -3.96
CA ASN A 136 -8.68 1.57 -2.69
C ASN A 136 -7.51 0.87 -1.97
N LEU A 137 -6.32 1.51 -1.99
CA LEU A 137 -5.07 0.89 -1.59
C LEU A 137 -5.09 0.42 -0.13
N LEU A 138 -5.70 1.18 0.76
CA LEU A 138 -5.87 0.84 2.17
C LEU A 138 -6.64 -0.48 2.32
N LEU A 139 -7.77 -0.62 1.61
CA LEU A 139 -8.57 -1.84 1.62
C LEU A 139 -7.78 -3.03 1.05
N ARG A 140 -7.02 -2.81 -0.02
CA ARG A 140 -6.20 -3.87 -0.65
C ARG A 140 -5.10 -4.36 0.28
N LEU A 141 -4.47 -3.48 1.08
CA LEU A 141 -3.50 -3.87 2.11
C LEU A 141 -4.15 -4.75 3.19
N VAL A 142 -5.32 -4.35 3.70
CA VAL A 142 -6.08 -5.16 4.67
C VAL A 142 -6.46 -6.52 4.07
N GLN A 143 -6.93 -6.56 2.83
CA GLN A 143 -7.25 -7.80 2.13
C GLN A 143 -6.01 -8.69 1.93
N ALA A 144 -4.83 -8.10 1.72
CA ALA A 144 -3.60 -8.87 1.62
C ALA A 144 -3.27 -9.58 2.94
N VAL A 145 -3.38 -8.88 4.09
CA VAL A 145 -3.20 -9.51 5.42
C VAL A 145 -4.27 -10.55 5.70
N ARG A 146 -5.53 -10.31 5.34
CA ARG A 146 -6.59 -11.34 5.47
C ARG A 146 -6.30 -12.59 4.64
N ARG A 147 -5.66 -12.43 3.48
CA ARG A 147 -5.22 -13.56 2.67
C ARG A 147 -4.10 -14.34 3.35
N VAL A 148 -3.11 -13.66 3.93
CA VAL A 148 -2.07 -14.28 4.77
C VAL A 148 -2.70 -15.05 5.92
N ALA A 149 -3.65 -14.44 6.64
CA ALA A 149 -4.36 -15.07 7.74
C ALA A 149 -5.05 -16.37 7.32
N ARG A 150 -5.76 -16.39 6.20
CA ARG A 150 -6.43 -17.60 5.67
C ARG A 150 -5.46 -18.72 5.30
N CYS A 151 -4.23 -18.37 4.90
CA CYS A 151 -3.18 -19.35 4.57
C CYS A 151 -2.37 -19.79 5.80
N THR A 152 -2.61 -19.18 6.97
CA THR A 152 -1.88 -19.48 8.20
C THR A 152 -2.73 -20.34 9.12
N SER A 153 -2.24 -21.52 9.46
CA SER A 153 -2.96 -22.47 10.34
C SER A 153 -3.27 -21.85 11.70
N GLY A 154 -4.50 -22.03 12.14
CA GLY A 154 -4.99 -21.60 13.44
C GLY A 154 -5.52 -20.15 13.49
N ILE A 155 -5.22 -19.29 12.52
CA ILE A 155 -5.71 -17.91 12.52
C ILE A 155 -7.19 -17.87 12.16
N ARG A 156 -7.99 -17.24 13.04
CA ARG A 156 -9.44 -17.04 12.88
C ARG A 156 -9.84 -15.58 12.78
N HIS A 157 -9.00 -14.67 13.32
CA HIS A 157 -9.32 -13.26 13.42
C HIS A 157 -8.21 -12.37 12.89
N VAL A 158 -8.60 -11.30 12.19
CA VAL A 158 -7.72 -10.18 11.84
C VAL A 158 -8.32 -8.94 12.46
N GLU A 159 -7.64 -8.39 13.47
CA GLU A 159 -8.04 -7.19 14.19
C GLU A 159 -7.22 -6.00 13.71
N LEU A 160 -7.87 -4.85 13.51
CA LEU A 160 -7.19 -3.58 13.34
C LEU A 160 -7.20 -2.86 14.68
N LEU A 161 -6.02 -2.56 15.22
CA LEU A 161 -5.88 -1.94 16.54
C LEU A 161 -6.54 -0.56 16.59
N TYR A 162 -6.55 0.16 15.45
CA TYR A 162 -7.28 1.40 15.32
C TYR A 162 -7.99 1.49 13.96
N THR A 163 -9.27 1.77 14.00
CA THR A 163 -10.06 2.22 12.86
C THR A 163 -10.76 3.49 13.28
N GLN A 164 -10.39 4.64 12.74
CA GLN A 164 -11.07 5.92 12.90
C GLN A 164 -12.02 5.98 14.12
N ASN A 165 -11.47 6.05 15.35
CA ASN A 165 -12.17 6.28 16.61
C ASN A 165 -12.92 5.12 17.28
N ARG A 166 -12.84 3.86 16.86
CA ARG A 166 -13.30 2.71 17.67
C ARG A 166 -12.59 1.43 17.27
N PRO A 167 -12.13 0.60 18.23
CA PRO A 167 -11.73 -0.76 17.93
C PRO A 167 -12.99 -1.52 17.48
N ARG A 168 -13.08 -1.81 16.18
CA ARG A 168 -14.09 -2.74 15.66
C ARG A 168 -13.39 -4.06 15.42
N ALA A 169 -13.77 -5.08 16.19
CA ALA A 169 -13.46 -6.46 15.84
C ALA A 169 -13.99 -6.70 14.42
N ALA A 170 -13.08 -6.91 13.48
CA ALA A 170 -13.46 -7.33 12.14
C ALA A 170 -13.55 -8.85 12.17
N TYR A 171 -14.75 -9.38 12.18
CA TYR A 171 -14.96 -10.81 12.00
C TYR A 171 -14.42 -11.24 10.63
N ALA A 172 -13.68 -12.35 10.62
CA ALA A 172 -13.12 -12.97 9.43
C ALA A 172 -14.20 -13.65 8.57
#